data_9f8e8f8684a73f067ab23400ff9ab59e
#
_entry.id   9f8e8f8684a73f067ab23400ff9ab59e
#
_cell.length_a   1.000
_cell.length_b   1.000
_cell.length_c   1.000
_cell.angle_alpha   90.00
_cell.angle_beta   90.00
_cell.angle_gamma   90.00
#
_symmetry.space_group_name_H-M   'P 1'
#
loop_
_entity.id
_entity.type
_entity.pdbx_description
1 polymer ?
#
loop_
_entity_poly.entity_id
_entity_poly.type
_entity_poly.pdbx_seq_one_letter_code
_entity_poly.pdbx_strand_id
1 'polypeptide(L)' 'LAGEPAFAAVLVHSPRGGDILAGMIRASSAPAPLHVAAISAAAAAPLEGLARRIAIAEAPNETSLISALAGLVSG' A
#
# COMPACT_ATOMS: atom_id res chain seq x y z
N LEU A 1 -12.76 17.67 -5.25
CA LEU A 1 -11.81 18.75 -5.34
C LEU A 1 -10.94 18.60 -6.57
N ALA A 2 -10.89 19.62 -7.36
CA ALA A 2 -10.06 19.59 -8.56
C ALA A 2 -8.61 19.37 -8.15
N GLY A 3 -7.94 18.44 -8.80
CA GLY A 3 -6.57 18.10 -8.48
C GLY A 3 -6.40 17.02 -7.45
N GLU A 4 -7.47 16.48 -6.91
CA GLU A 4 -7.36 15.34 -6.02
C GLU A 4 -6.85 14.13 -6.80
N PRO A 5 -5.95 13.34 -6.20
CA PRO A 5 -5.48 12.14 -6.86
C PRO A 5 -6.62 11.13 -7.02
N ALA A 6 -6.58 10.38 -8.10
CA ALA A 6 -7.56 9.33 -8.35
C ALA A 6 -7.38 8.13 -7.41
N PHE A 7 -6.27 8.06 -6.70
CA PHE A 7 -5.96 6.98 -5.77
C PHE A 7 -5.08 7.50 -4.64
N ALA A 8 -5.06 6.76 -3.55
CA ALA A 8 -4.14 7.00 -2.45
C ALA A 8 -3.04 5.94 -2.46
N ALA A 9 -1.82 6.34 -2.17
CA ALA A 9 -0.69 5.43 -2.07
C ALA A 9 -0.16 5.46 -0.64
N VAL A 10 0.10 4.28 -0.07
CA VAL A 10 0.53 4.13 1.31
C VAL A 10 1.76 3.25 1.36
N LEU A 11 2.73 3.61 2.20
CA LEU A 11 3.90 2.80 2.47
C LEU A 11 3.66 1.94 3.69
N VAL A 12 3.98 0.65 3.59
CA VAL A 12 3.83 -0.30 4.70
C VAL A 12 5.20 -0.88 5.01
N HIS A 13 5.71 -0.62 6.21
CA HIS A 13 7.07 -0.97 6.61
C HIS A 13 7.15 -2.24 7.45
N SER A 14 6.04 -2.83 7.85
CA SER A 14 6.05 -4.03 8.69
C SER A 14 4.74 -4.79 8.55
N PRO A 15 4.74 -6.09 8.88
CA PRO A 15 3.48 -6.86 8.91
C PRO A 15 2.46 -6.26 9.87
N ARG A 16 2.92 -5.73 11.00
CA ARG A 16 2.03 -5.10 11.98
C ARG A 16 1.36 -3.86 11.40
N GLY A 17 2.12 -3.05 10.66
CA GLY A 17 1.56 -1.89 9.97
C GLY A 17 0.53 -2.31 8.94
N GLY A 18 0.79 -3.41 8.22
CA GLY A 18 -0.17 -3.97 7.28
C GLY A 18 -1.45 -4.42 7.95
N ASP A 19 -1.35 -5.09 9.12
CA ASP A 19 -2.51 -5.51 9.89
C ASP A 19 -3.36 -4.33 10.33
N ILE A 20 -2.71 -3.29 10.82
CA ILE A 20 -3.41 -2.08 11.26
C ILE A 20 -4.16 -1.43 10.12
N LEU A 21 -3.48 -1.28 8.98
CA LEU A 21 -4.10 -0.69 7.79
C LEU A 21 -5.27 -1.53 7.30
N ALA A 22 -5.10 -2.86 7.29
CA ALA A 22 -6.16 -3.76 6.88
C ALA A 22 -7.40 -3.59 7.75
N GLY A 23 -7.20 -3.46 9.06
CA GLY A 23 -8.31 -3.22 9.99
C GLY A 23 -9.02 -1.92 9.69
N MET A 24 -8.28 -0.87 9.38
CA MET A 24 -8.86 0.42 9.01
C MET A 24 -9.68 0.32 7.73
N ILE A 25 -9.16 -0.37 6.73
CA ILE A 25 -9.86 -0.54 5.45
C ILE A 25 -11.16 -1.31 5.67
N ARG A 26 -11.12 -2.40 6.44
CA ARG A 26 -12.31 -3.20 6.72
C ARG A 26 -13.37 -2.42 7.47
N ALA A 27 -12.95 -1.48 8.31
CA ALA A 27 -13.89 -0.66 9.06
C ALA A 27 -14.51 0.45 8.21
N SER A 28 -13.96 0.70 7.03
CA SER A 28 -14.48 1.73 6.13
C SER A 28 -15.70 1.20 5.38
N SER A 29 -16.75 2.00 5.33
CA SER A 29 -17.96 1.63 4.60
C SER A 29 -17.85 1.92 3.10
N ALA A 30 -16.89 2.75 2.72
CA ALA A 30 -16.70 3.13 1.31
C ALA A 30 -15.19 3.23 1.04
N PRO A 31 -14.52 2.10 0.90
CA PRO A 31 -13.07 2.09 0.73
C PRO A 31 -12.65 2.80 -0.55
N ALA A 32 -11.68 3.67 -0.44
CA ALA A 32 -11.08 4.31 -1.59
C ALA A 32 -10.17 3.32 -2.33
N PRO A 33 -9.90 3.55 -3.63
CA PRO A 33 -8.95 2.72 -4.35
C PRO A 33 -7.54 2.96 -3.80
N LEU A 34 -7.08 2.05 -2.95
CA LEU A 34 -5.83 2.21 -2.23
C LEU A 34 -4.72 1.42 -2.91
N HIS A 35 -3.61 2.09 -3.17
CA HIS A 35 -2.39 1.47 -3.69
C HIS A 35 -1.40 1.36 -2.54
N VAL A 36 -0.75 0.21 -2.41
CA VAL A 36 0.15 -0.07 -1.30
C VAL A 36 1.53 -0.44 -1.82
N ALA A 37 2.56 0.19 -1.28
CA ALA A 37 3.94 -0.24 -1.48
C ALA A 37 4.41 -0.84 -0.16
N ALA A 38 4.73 -2.14 -0.16
CA ALA A 38 5.10 -2.86 1.04
C ALA A 38 6.57 -3.24 1.02
N ILE A 39 7.21 -3.20 2.18
CA ILE A 39 8.63 -3.50 2.29
C ILE A 39 8.94 -4.99 2.10
N SER A 40 7.95 -5.85 2.29
CA SER A 40 8.11 -7.30 2.13
C SER A 40 6.76 -7.94 1.83
N ALA A 41 6.81 -9.19 1.37
CA ALA A 41 5.58 -9.95 1.15
C ALA A 41 4.80 -10.14 2.46
N ALA A 42 5.50 -10.31 3.57
CA ALA A 42 4.85 -10.46 4.88
C ALA A 42 4.09 -9.19 5.25
N ALA A 43 4.66 -8.02 4.96
CA ALA A 43 4.00 -6.75 5.23
C ALA A 43 2.77 -6.55 4.33
N ALA A 44 2.79 -7.09 3.12
CA ALA A 44 1.70 -6.97 2.16
C ALA A 44 0.57 -7.97 2.42
N ALA A 45 0.86 -9.10 3.03
CA ALA A 45 -0.10 -10.19 3.17
C ALA A 45 -1.45 -9.76 3.77
N PRO A 46 -1.50 -8.97 4.85
CA PRO A 46 -2.79 -8.57 5.42
C PRO A 46 -3.65 -7.72 4.48
N LEU A 47 -3.04 -7.15 3.45
CA LEU A 47 -3.72 -6.22 2.55
C LEU A 47 -4.18 -6.87 1.25
N GLU A 48 -3.83 -8.12 1.02
CA GLU A 48 -4.26 -8.82 -0.17
C GLU A 48 -5.78 -8.92 -0.20
N GLY A 49 -6.36 -8.58 -1.32
CA GLY A 49 -7.80 -8.53 -1.45
C GLY A 49 -8.45 -7.23 -0.95
N LEU A 50 -7.68 -6.39 -0.24
CA LEU A 50 -8.20 -5.12 0.28
C LEU A 50 -7.66 -3.92 -0.46
N ALA A 51 -6.42 -3.99 -0.92
CA ALA A 51 -5.82 -2.92 -1.70
C ALA A 51 -6.08 -3.14 -3.18
N ARG A 52 -6.19 -2.06 -3.93
CA ARG A 52 -6.40 -2.14 -5.37
C ARG A 52 -5.16 -2.66 -6.08
N ARG A 53 -3.99 -2.19 -5.66
CA ARG A 53 -2.71 -2.66 -6.19
C ARG A 53 -1.71 -2.72 -5.06
N ILE A 54 -0.85 -3.71 -5.10
CA ILE A 54 0.21 -3.87 -4.12
C ILE A 54 1.51 -4.06 -4.88
N ALA A 55 2.51 -3.25 -4.55
CA ALA A 55 3.88 -3.43 -5.02
C ALA A 55 4.75 -3.80 -3.84
N ILE A 56 5.62 -4.79 -4.01
CA ILE A 56 6.50 -5.24 -2.94
C ILE A 56 7.92 -4.84 -3.30
N ALA A 57 8.64 -4.25 -2.34
CA ALA A 57 10.02 -3.83 -2.55
C ALA A 57 10.89 -5.04 -2.87
N GLU A 58 11.88 -4.84 -3.76
CA GLU A 58 12.79 -5.94 -4.14
C GLU A 58 13.70 -6.34 -2.99
N ALA A 59 14.00 -5.41 -2.10
CA ALA A 59 14.81 -5.66 -0.92
C ALA A 59 14.18 -4.94 0.26
N PRO A 60 14.38 -5.44 1.50
CA PRO A 60 13.76 -4.85 2.68
C PRO A 60 14.50 -3.59 3.13
N ASN A 61 14.55 -2.59 2.29
CA ASN A 61 15.17 -1.32 2.60
C ASN A 61 14.36 -0.17 2.02
N GLU A 62 14.64 1.03 2.51
CA GLU A 62 13.88 2.22 2.17
C GLU A 62 13.98 2.56 0.68
N THR A 63 15.16 2.42 0.10
CA THR A 63 15.36 2.74 -1.31
C THR A 63 14.49 1.87 -2.21
N SER A 64 14.46 0.56 -1.94
CA SER A 64 13.63 -0.37 -2.71
C SER A 64 12.14 -0.11 -2.51
N LEU A 65 11.76 0.30 -1.30
CA LEU A 65 10.37 0.64 -1.01
C LEU A 65 9.94 1.88 -1.78
N ILE A 66 10.78 2.89 -1.82
CA ILE A 66 10.50 4.12 -2.57
C ILE A 66 10.39 3.81 -4.06
N SER A 67 11.25 2.93 -4.57
CA SER A 67 11.17 2.50 -5.98
C SER A 67 9.85 1.80 -6.28
N ALA A 68 9.38 0.96 -5.36
CA ALA A 68 8.10 0.28 -5.52
C ALA A 68 6.95 1.28 -5.56
N LEU A 69 7.00 2.29 -4.68
CA LEU A 69 6.00 3.35 -4.66
C LEU A 69 6.01 4.12 -5.98
N ALA A 70 7.19 4.47 -6.48
CA ALA A 70 7.31 5.20 -7.74
C ALA A 70 6.67 4.42 -8.90
N GLY A 71 6.86 3.10 -8.91
CA GLY A 71 6.22 2.25 -9.92
C GLY A 71 4.70 2.29 -9.84
N LEU A 72 4.14 2.37 -8.64
CA LEU A 72 2.70 2.45 -8.47
C LEU A 72 2.13 3.77 -8.99
N VAL A 73 2.81 4.89 -8.72
CA VAL A 73 2.27 6.20 -9.12
C VAL A 73 2.53 6.52 -10.57
N SER A 74 3.57 5.98 -11.16
CA SER A 74 3.90 6.27 -12.57
C SER A 74 3.28 5.27 -13.53
N GLY A 75 2.92 4.11 -13.03
CA GLY A 75 2.35 3.04 -13.85
C GLY A 75 0.86 3.00 -13.78
#